data_46278afe625e21276f03d62566ed2d9a
#
_entry.id   46278afe625e21276f03d62566ed2d9a
#
_cell.length_a   1.000
_cell.length_b   1.000
_cell.length_c   1.000
_cell.angle_alpha   90.00
_cell.angle_beta   90.00
_cell.angle_gamma   90.00
#
_symmetry.space_group_name_H-M   'P 1'
#
loop_
_entity.id
_entity.type
_entity.pdbx_description
1 polymer ?
#
loop_
_entity_poly.entity_id
_entity_poly.type
_entity_poly.pdbx_seq_one_letter_code
_entity_poly.pdbx_strand_id
1 'polypeptide(L)'
;MTFSKILIIIQRSNGDVLLSSSLIQNLAKYYNPTFIDLLVNDDTIAIAKMLPNIRNIYTFSYQEKKEHRIKQEVNIIKKIYKNYDLSINLTTSDRSVLYAILASKYSISAIENNNKKSWWKKIL
;
A
#
# COMPACT_ATOMS: atom_id res chain seq x y z
N MET A 1 -5.13 15.61 -14.19
CA MET A 1 -4.89 15.52 -12.74
C MET A 1 -3.51 14.91 -12.50
N THR A 2 -2.71 15.55 -11.67
CA THR A 2 -1.37 15.06 -11.33
C THR A 2 -1.36 14.55 -9.90
N PHE A 3 -0.61 13.46 -9.67
CA PHE A 3 -0.41 12.93 -8.34
C PHE A 3 1.07 13.05 -7.98
N SER A 4 1.37 13.84 -6.95
CA SER A 4 2.75 14.09 -6.52
C SER A 4 3.24 13.10 -5.48
N LYS A 5 2.34 12.60 -4.65
CA LYS A 5 2.68 11.75 -3.51
C LYS A 5 1.85 10.48 -3.61
N ILE A 6 2.50 9.36 -3.90
CA ILE A 6 1.82 8.08 -4.16
C ILE A 6 2.24 7.05 -3.12
N LEU A 7 1.25 6.36 -2.55
CA LEU A 7 1.48 5.20 -1.69
C LEU A 7 0.99 3.94 -2.39
N ILE A 8 1.82 2.91 -2.43
CA ILE A 8 1.44 1.60 -2.96
C ILE A 8 1.46 0.60 -1.82
N ILE A 9 0.36 -0.11 -1.64
CA ILE A 9 0.19 -1.08 -0.57
C ILE A 9 0.22 -2.48 -1.18
N ILE A 10 1.21 -3.29 -0.79
CA ILE A 10 1.38 -4.66 -1.28
C ILE A 10 1.70 -5.55 -0.09
N GLN A 11 0.69 -6.03 0.58
CA GLN A 11 0.86 -6.93 1.73
C GLN A 11 0.71 -8.38 1.27
N ARG A 12 1.57 -8.78 0.31
CA ARG A 12 1.53 -10.09 -0.33
C ARG A 12 2.95 -10.69 -0.38
N SER A 13 3.11 -11.75 -1.16
CA SER A 13 4.37 -12.49 -1.25
C SER A 13 5.48 -11.70 -1.96
N ASN A 14 6.71 -12.21 -1.86
CA ASN A 14 7.86 -11.65 -2.57
C ASN A 14 7.63 -11.55 -4.08
N GLY A 15 7.00 -12.56 -4.68
CA GLY A 15 6.70 -12.55 -6.11
C GLY A 15 5.78 -11.41 -6.49
N ASP A 16 4.76 -11.16 -5.68
CA ASP A 16 3.82 -10.06 -5.94
C ASP A 16 4.50 -8.70 -5.80
N VAL A 17 5.36 -8.55 -4.80
CA VAL A 17 6.13 -7.32 -4.61
C VAL A 17 7.03 -7.08 -5.81
N LEU A 18 7.74 -8.11 -6.27
CA LEU A 18 8.63 -7.99 -7.43
C LEU A 18 7.86 -7.64 -8.71
N LEU A 19 6.70 -8.27 -8.93
CA LEU A 19 5.88 -8.02 -10.11
C LEU A 19 5.32 -6.59 -10.15
N SER A 20 5.25 -5.91 -9.01
CA SER A 20 4.78 -4.54 -8.98
C SER A 20 5.77 -3.54 -9.57
N SER A 21 7.00 -3.97 -9.88
CA SER A 21 8.02 -3.06 -10.42
C SER A 21 7.60 -2.37 -11.71
N SER A 22 6.90 -3.08 -12.60
CA SER A 22 6.37 -2.49 -13.83
C SER A 22 5.39 -1.36 -13.54
N LEU A 23 4.47 -1.59 -12.61
CA LEU A 23 3.49 -0.59 -12.21
C LEU A 23 4.19 0.64 -11.64
N ILE A 24 5.18 0.43 -10.77
CA ILE A 24 5.92 1.52 -10.15
C ILE A 24 6.64 2.36 -11.20
N GLN A 25 7.30 1.70 -12.15
CA GLN A 25 8.00 2.39 -13.24
C GLN A 25 7.03 3.19 -14.11
N ASN A 26 5.87 2.61 -14.43
CA ASN A 26 4.86 3.31 -15.21
C ASN A 26 4.27 4.50 -14.48
N LEU A 27 4.03 4.38 -13.18
CA LEU A 27 3.54 5.50 -12.38
C LEU A 27 4.58 6.62 -12.30
N ALA A 28 5.85 6.26 -12.11
CA ALA A 28 6.92 7.23 -12.06
C ALA A 28 7.05 8.00 -13.38
N LYS A 29 6.91 7.28 -14.49
CA LYS A 29 7.01 7.88 -15.82
C LYS A 29 5.78 8.74 -16.16
N TYR A 30 4.59 8.23 -15.88
CA TYR A 30 3.34 8.88 -16.30
C TYR A 30 3.03 10.12 -15.46
N TYR A 31 3.13 10.02 -14.15
CA TYR A 31 2.78 11.13 -13.25
C TYR A 31 3.98 11.98 -12.85
N ASN A 32 5.19 11.47 -13.01
CA ASN A 32 6.41 12.12 -12.53
C ASN A 32 6.25 12.63 -11.09
N PRO A 33 5.88 11.76 -10.14
CA PRO A 33 5.57 12.19 -8.77
C PRO A 33 6.81 12.67 -8.04
N THR A 34 6.59 13.44 -6.98
CA THR A 34 7.68 13.85 -6.08
C THR A 34 8.26 12.62 -5.39
N PHE A 35 7.40 11.68 -4.98
CA PHE A 35 7.86 10.41 -4.41
C PHE A 35 6.79 9.34 -4.47
N ILE A 36 7.25 8.09 -4.40
CA ILE A 36 6.41 6.89 -4.26
C ILE A 36 6.91 6.15 -3.01
N ASP A 37 6.00 5.82 -2.11
CA ASP A 37 6.30 5.04 -0.92
C ASP A 37 5.57 3.69 -0.98
N LEU A 38 6.11 2.70 -0.28
CA LEU A 38 5.52 1.36 -0.20
C LEU A 38 5.07 1.04 1.22
N LEU A 39 4.00 0.27 1.33
CA LEU A 39 3.62 -0.42 2.57
C LEU A 39 3.55 -1.91 2.25
N VAL A 40 4.44 -2.69 2.83
CA VAL A 40 4.59 -4.11 2.57
C VAL A 40 4.64 -4.90 3.88
N ASN A 41 4.57 -6.23 3.78
CA ASN A 41 4.84 -7.07 4.94
C ASN A 41 6.34 -7.10 5.23
N ASP A 42 6.71 -7.23 6.49
CA ASP A 42 8.12 -7.19 6.90
C ASP A 42 8.96 -8.32 6.29
N ASP A 43 8.35 -9.47 6.00
CA ASP A 43 9.05 -10.60 5.38
C ASP A 43 9.40 -10.36 3.91
N THR A 44 8.89 -9.31 3.28
CA THR A 44 9.20 -8.97 1.88
C THR A 44 10.10 -7.74 1.74
N ILE A 45 10.64 -7.22 2.84
CA ILE A 45 11.39 -5.97 2.80
C ILE A 45 12.64 -6.06 1.92
N ALA A 46 13.30 -7.22 1.88
CA ALA A 46 14.50 -7.39 1.07
C ALA A 46 14.20 -7.18 -0.42
N ILE A 47 13.10 -7.73 -0.91
CA ILE A 47 12.67 -7.55 -2.30
C ILE A 47 12.19 -6.11 -2.51
N ALA A 48 11.44 -5.55 -1.58
CA ALA A 48 10.95 -4.18 -1.69
C ALA A 48 12.09 -3.17 -1.86
N LYS A 49 13.20 -3.38 -1.14
CA LYS A 49 14.37 -2.51 -1.25
C LYS A 49 15.04 -2.55 -2.61
N MET A 50 14.77 -3.57 -3.42
CA MET A 50 15.33 -3.69 -4.77
C MET A 50 14.49 -2.94 -5.81
N LEU A 51 13.30 -2.48 -5.46
CA LEU A 51 12.44 -1.79 -6.42
C LEU A 51 12.93 -0.37 -6.68
N PRO A 52 12.89 0.09 -7.94
CA PRO A 52 13.34 1.43 -8.28
C PRO A 52 12.29 2.50 -7.91
N ASN A 53 12.74 3.73 -7.79
CA ASN A 53 11.86 4.90 -7.64
C ASN A 53 11.05 4.93 -6.33
N ILE A 54 11.50 4.23 -5.29
CA ILE A 54 10.82 4.18 -3.99
C ILE A 54 11.59 5.03 -2.98
N ARG A 55 10.89 5.93 -2.29
CA ARG A 55 11.48 6.77 -1.25
C ARG A 55 11.50 6.07 0.11
N ASN A 56 10.34 5.69 0.63
CA ASN A 56 10.20 5.06 1.93
C ASN A 56 9.47 3.74 1.82
N ILE A 57 9.84 2.79 2.70
CA ILE A 57 9.17 1.50 2.80
C ILE A 57 8.65 1.37 4.23
N TYR A 58 7.33 1.31 4.39
CA TYR A 58 6.68 1.01 5.66
C TYR A 58 6.40 -0.49 5.71
N THR A 59 6.53 -1.08 6.87
CA THR A 59 6.34 -2.52 7.03
C THR A 59 5.27 -2.84 8.06
N PHE A 60 4.56 -3.94 7.80
CA PHE A 60 3.60 -4.53 8.72
C PHE A 60 4.11 -5.91 9.13
N SER A 61 4.16 -6.18 10.43
CA SER A 61 4.60 -7.46 10.96
C SER A 61 3.41 -8.27 11.47
N TYR A 62 3.23 -9.47 10.93
CA TYR A 62 2.19 -10.37 11.42
C TYR A 62 2.49 -10.90 12.82
N GLN A 63 3.75 -10.99 13.19
CA GLN A 63 4.13 -11.40 14.53
C GLN A 63 3.75 -10.32 15.55
N GLU A 64 4.07 -9.08 15.28
CA GLU A 64 3.65 -7.96 16.12
C GLU A 64 2.14 -7.80 16.15
N LYS A 65 1.45 -8.22 15.09
CA LYS A 65 0.00 -8.21 15.06
C LYS A 65 -0.60 -9.04 16.19
N LYS A 66 0.04 -10.16 16.53
CA LYS A 66 -0.44 -11.02 17.62
C LYS A 66 -0.17 -10.40 19.00
N GLU A 67 0.95 -9.73 19.15
CA GLU A 67 1.43 -9.22 20.44
C GLU A 67 1.02 -7.77 20.70
N HIS A 68 1.11 -6.92 19.69
CA HIS A 68 0.89 -5.46 19.81
C HIS A 68 0.06 -4.93 18.65
N ARG A 69 -1.05 -5.57 18.37
CA ARG A 69 -1.87 -5.29 17.20
C ARG A 69 -2.27 -3.82 17.08
N ILE A 70 -2.88 -3.27 18.13
CA ILE A 70 -3.42 -1.91 18.08
C ILE A 70 -2.31 -0.90 17.94
N LYS A 71 -1.23 -1.08 18.68
CA LYS A 71 -0.09 -0.17 18.65
C LYS A 71 0.53 -0.08 17.25
N GLN A 72 0.71 -1.23 16.61
CA GLN A 72 1.28 -1.27 15.26
C GLN A 72 0.37 -0.55 14.25
N GLU A 73 -0.92 -0.87 14.28
CA GLU A 73 -1.87 -0.26 13.34
C GLU A 73 -1.96 1.25 13.52
N VAL A 74 -1.98 1.72 14.76
CA VAL A 74 -1.97 3.16 15.04
C VAL A 74 -0.70 3.82 14.51
N ASN A 75 0.45 3.20 14.71
CA ASN A 75 1.72 3.76 14.23
C ASN A 75 1.76 3.86 12.71
N ILE A 76 1.28 2.84 12.01
CA ILE A 76 1.22 2.87 10.55
C ILE A 76 0.27 3.97 10.08
N ILE A 77 -0.92 4.04 10.66
CA ILE A 77 -1.92 5.03 10.29
C ILE A 77 -1.38 6.45 10.49
N LYS A 78 -0.68 6.70 11.60
CA LYS A 78 -0.08 8.01 11.85
C LYS A 78 0.91 8.42 10.78
N LYS A 79 1.63 7.47 10.20
CA LYS A 79 2.63 7.73 9.16
C LYS A 79 2.01 8.00 7.80
N ILE A 80 0.88 7.37 7.50
CA ILE A 80 0.28 7.46 6.17
C ILE A 80 -0.94 8.37 6.10
N TYR A 81 -1.58 8.72 7.21
CA TYR A 81 -2.85 9.43 7.23
C TYR A 81 -2.78 10.75 6.48
N LYS A 82 -3.55 10.86 5.42
CA LYS A 82 -3.64 12.05 4.55
C LYS A 82 -2.30 12.57 4.02
N ASN A 83 -1.29 11.71 3.97
CA ASN A 83 0.04 12.12 3.51
C ASN A 83 0.24 11.92 2.01
N TYR A 84 -0.74 11.36 1.31
CA TYR A 84 -0.62 11.01 -0.10
C TYR A 84 -1.75 11.59 -0.93
N ASP A 85 -1.49 11.79 -2.22
CA ASP A 85 -2.49 12.23 -3.19
C ASP A 85 -3.22 11.03 -3.80
N LEU A 86 -2.52 9.92 -3.93
CA LEU A 86 -3.06 8.69 -4.49
C LEU A 86 -2.54 7.51 -3.71
N SER A 87 -3.41 6.58 -3.38
CA SER A 87 -2.99 5.27 -2.85
C SER A 87 -3.50 4.16 -3.76
N ILE A 88 -2.63 3.20 -4.04
CA ILE A 88 -2.95 2.03 -4.86
C ILE A 88 -2.73 0.80 -4.00
N ASN A 89 -3.80 0.08 -3.75
CA ASN A 89 -3.79 -1.10 -2.93
C ASN A 89 -3.89 -2.36 -3.80
N LEU A 90 -2.84 -3.14 -3.81
CA LEU A 90 -2.77 -4.39 -4.58
C LEU A 90 -3.11 -5.61 -3.72
N THR A 91 -3.55 -5.38 -2.51
CA THR A 91 -3.94 -6.44 -1.55
C THR A 91 -5.45 -6.42 -1.37
N THR A 92 -6.06 -7.58 -1.19
CA THR A 92 -7.53 -7.67 -1.08
C THR A 92 -8.05 -7.65 0.35
N SER A 93 -7.20 -7.57 1.36
CA SER A 93 -7.62 -7.58 2.76
C SER A 93 -8.32 -6.29 3.18
N ASP A 94 -9.21 -6.40 4.15
CA ASP A 94 -9.93 -5.24 4.68
C ASP A 94 -8.98 -4.21 5.29
N ARG A 95 -7.94 -4.67 5.96
CA ARG A 95 -6.94 -3.78 6.56
C ARG A 95 -6.24 -2.93 5.51
N SER A 96 -5.82 -3.54 4.41
CA SER A 96 -5.12 -2.80 3.35
C SER A 96 -6.02 -1.78 2.68
N VAL A 97 -7.29 -2.11 2.48
CA VAL A 97 -8.26 -1.16 1.93
C VAL A 97 -8.45 0.02 2.87
N LEU A 98 -8.53 -0.23 4.17
CA LEU A 98 -8.65 0.83 5.17
C LEU A 98 -7.43 1.76 5.14
N TYR A 99 -6.22 1.21 5.06
CA TYR A 99 -5.02 2.01 4.95
C TYR A 99 -5.04 2.90 3.70
N ALA A 100 -5.50 2.34 2.57
CA ALA A 100 -5.58 3.11 1.33
C ALA A 100 -6.54 4.30 1.45
N ILE A 101 -7.70 4.08 2.06
CA ILE A 101 -8.70 5.13 2.25
C ILE A 101 -8.16 6.23 3.17
N LEU A 102 -7.49 5.86 4.24
CA LEU A 102 -6.98 6.82 5.22
C LEU A 102 -5.75 7.57 4.69
N ALA A 103 -5.01 6.99 3.77
CA ALA A 103 -3.77 7.59 3.27
C ALA A 103 -4.02 8.73 2.29
N SER A 104 -5.08 8.65 1.49
CA SER A 104 -5.30 9.65 0.43
C SER A 104 -6.78 9.81 0.11
N LYS A 105 -7.10 10.92 -0.56
CA LYS A 105 -8.44 11.19 -1.06
C LYS A 105 -8.80 10.27 -2.23
N TYR A 106 -7.84 9.98 -3.09
CA TYR A 106 -8.04 9.10 -4.24
C TYR A 106 -7.37 7.76 -3.97
N SER A 107 -8.14 6.67 -4.00
CA SER A 107 -7.60 5.35 -3.77
C SER A 107 -8.18 4.34 -4.75
N ILE A 108 -7.32 3.41 -5.16
CA ILE A 108 -7.66 2.31 -6.04
C ILE A 108 -7.30 1.02 -5.30
N SER A 109 -8.24 0.09 -5.21
CA SER A 109 -7.98 -1.17 -4.51
C SER A 109 -8.37 -2.37 -5.33
N ALA A 110 -7.58 -3.44 -5.22
CA ALA A 110 -7.93 -4.73 -5.78
C ALA A 110 -9.14 -5.29 -5.03
N ILE A 111 -10.02 -5.96 -5.73
CA ILE A 111 -11.23 -6.55 -5.18
C ILE A 111 -11.27 -8.03 -5.55
N GLU A 112 -11.54 -8.87 -4.56
CA GLU A 112 -11.74 -10.30 -4.83
C GLU A 112 -13.04 -10.52 -5.58
N ASN A 113 -13.05 -11.52 -6.46
CA ASN A 113 -14.24 -11.86 -7.24
C ASN A 113 -15.21 -12.78 -6.50
N ASN A 114 -14.96 -13.09 -5.24
CA ASN A 114 -15.89 -13.89 -4.45
C ASN A 114 -16.86 -12.98 -3.70
N ASN A 115 -17.88 -13.56 -3.09
CA ASN A 115 -18.96 -12.81 -2.46
C ASN A 115 -18.70 -12.40 -1.03
N LYS A 116 -17.52 -12.68 -0.49
CA LYS A 116 -17.21 -12.41 0.92
C LYS A 116 -16.40 -11.15 1.06
N LYS A 117 -16.94 -10.03 0.62
CA LYS A 117 -16.25 -8.76 0.76
C LYS A 117 -17.03 -7.82 1.62
N SER A 118 -16.29 -6.93 2.24
CA SER A 118 -16.90 -5.81 2.93
C SER A 118 -17.59 -4.91 1.91
N TRP A 119 -18.79 -4.43 2.23
CA TRP A 119 -19.57 -3.59 1.34
C TRP A 119 -18.84 -2.30 0.95
N TRP A 120 -18.02 -1.79 1.84
CA TRP A 120 -17.32 -0.52 1.62
C TRP A 120 -16.23 -0.61 0.56
N LYS A 121 -15.75 -1.79 0.24
CA LYS A 121 -14.82 -1.99 -0.87
C LYS A 121 -15.42 -1.61 -2.20
N LYS A 122 -16.73 -1.67 -2.32
CA LYS A 122 -17.44 -1.36 -3.56
C LYS A 122 -17.56 0.14 -3.81
N ILE A 123 -17.23 0.96 -2.82
CA ILE A 123 -17.32 2.41 -2.92
C ILE A 123 -16.03 3.03 -3.46
N LEU A 124 -14.94 2.29 -3.46
CA LEU A 124 -13.62 2.76 -3.90
C LEU A 124 -13.53 2.95 -5.41
#